data_521ce0c43783f321fe673fca8d471bde
#
_entry.id   521ce0c43783f321fe673fca8d471bde
#
_cell.length_a   1.000
_cell.length_b   1.000
_cell.length_c   1.000
_cell.angle_alpha   90.00
_cell.angle_beta   90.00
_cell.angle_gamma   90.00
#
_symmetry.space_group_name_H-M   'P 1'
#
loop_
_entity.id
_entity.type
_entity.pdbx_description
1 polymer ?
#
loop_
_entity_poly.entity_id
_entity_poly.type
_entity_poly.pdbx_seq_one_letter_code
_entity_poly.pdbx_strand_id
1 'polypeptide(L)'
;MGYADVIDLDANNSEVLKMVKEARRKKTKTLISYHVFDRMPTKDEIATQFVRMEKTNGDILKIACYAENEIDTYAVLEAAN
;
A
#
# COMPACT_ATOMS: atom_id res chain seq x y z
N MET A 1 -7.58 22.86 -8.40
CA MET A 1 -7.20 22.68 -7.92
C MET A 1 -6.50 21.80 -7.72
N GLY A 2 -5.92 21.53 -7.74
CA GLY A 2 -4.95 20.63 -7.62
C GLY A 2 -5.01 19.57 -6.68
N TYR A 3 -6.13 19.13 -6.31
CA TYR A 3 -6.09 18.04 -5.50
C TYR A 3 -5.84 16.85 -6.28
N ALA A 4 -4.85 16.08 -5.94
CA ALA A 4 -4.70 14.79 -6.52
C ALA A 4 -5.65 13.87 -5.78
N ASP A 5 -6.52 13.26 -6.48
CA ASP A 5 -7.33 12.21 -5.90
C ASP A 5 -6.43 11.05 -5.54
N VAL A 6 -6.76 10.34 -4.48
CA VAL A 6 -6.03 9.16 -4.06
C VAL A 6 -6.98 7.97 -4.12
N ILE A 7 -6.55 6.92 -4.80
CA ILE A 7 -7.30 5.68 -4.89
C ILE A 7 -6.64 4.65 -3.98
N ASP A 8 -7.42 3.99 -3.13
CA ASP A 8 -6.92 2.94 -2.25
C ASP A 8 -7.08 1.60 -2.97
N LEU A 9 -5.96 0.92 -3.17
CA LEU A 9 -5.93 -0.38 -3.85
C LEU A 9 -5.36 -1.43 -2.91
N ASP A 10 -6.00 -2.58 -2.87
CA ASP A 10 -5.52 -3.69 -2.05
C ASP A 10 -4.29 -4.32 -2.69
N ALA A 11 -3.25 -4.51 -1.91
CA ALA A 11 -2.00 -5.11 -2.41
C ALA A 11 -2.21 -6.50 -2.97
N ASN A 12 -3.24 -7.21 -2.50
CA ASN A 12 -3.53 -8.56 -2.96
C ASN A 12 -4.45 -8.62 -4.18
N ASN A 13 -4.88 -7.47 -4.66
CA ASN A 13 -5.72 -7.43 -5.85
C ASN A 13 -4.88 -7.88 -7.05
N SER A 14 -5.36 -8.87 -7.78
CA SER A 14 -4.61 -9.43 -8.90
C SER A 14 -4.38 -8.42 -10.03
N GLU A 15 -5.16 -7.35 -10.05
CA GLU A 15 -5.04 -6.32 -11.07
C GLU A 15 -4.40 -5.03 -10.57
N VAL A 16 -3.74 -5.09 -9.42
CA VAL A 16 -3.20 -3.87 -8.83
C VAL A 16 -2.21 -3.17 -9.75
N LEU A 17 -1.36 -3.91 -10.45
CA LEU A 17 -0.40 -3.31 -11.37
C LEU A 17 -1.09 -2.55 -12.50
N LYS A 18 -2.14 -3.15 -13.04
CA LYS A 18 -2.91 -2.54 -14.10
C LYS A 18 -3.61 -1.28 -13.61
N MET A 19 -4.16 -1.36 -12.40
CA MET A 19 -4.88 -0.23 -11.83
C MET A 19 -3.95 0.93 -11.49
N VAL A 20 -2.73 0.63 -11.04
CA VAL A 20 -1.74 1.67 -10.77
C VAL A 20 -1.36 2.38 -12.08
N LYS A 21 -1.16 1.62 -13.15
CA LYS A 21 -0.84 2.22 -14.44
C LYS A 21 -1.96 3.13 -14.92
N GLU A 22 -3.19 2.67 -14.77
CA GLU A 22 -4.35 3.45 -15.21
C GLU A 22 -4.46 4.74 -14.39
N ALA A 23 -4.28 4.65 -13.09
CA ALA A 23 -4.36 5.82 -12.23
C ALA A 23 -3.26 6.82 -12.57
N ARG A 24 -2.07 6.32 -12.85
CA ARG A 24 -0.94 7.19 -13.19
C ARG A 24 -1.19 7.92 -14.50
N ARG A 25 -1.80 7.23 -15.44
CA ARG A 25 -2.17 7.85 -16.71
C ARG A 25 -3.15 8.99 -16.52
N LYS A 26 -4.01 8.87 -15.51
CA LYS A 26 -5.00 9.89 -15.19
C LYS A 26 -4.50 10.89 -14.15
N LYS A 27 -3.22 10.79 -13.78
CA LYS A 27 -2.60 11.66 -12.78
C LYS A 27 -3.26 11.55 -11.41
N THR A 28 -3.74 10.37 -11.09
CA THR A 28 -4.33 10.07 -9.79
C THR A 28 -3.32 9.30 -8.97
N LYS A 29 -3.15 9.67 -7.71
CA LYS A 29 -2.24 8.97 -6.83
C LYS A 29 -2.86 7.70 -6.30
N THR A 30 -2.03 6.72 -5.99
CA THR A 30 -2.51 5.44 -5.48
C THR A 30 -1.93 5.17 -4.10
N LEU A 31 -2.76 4.57 -3.26
CA LEU A 31 -2.34 4.07 -1.96
C LEU A 31 -2.52 2.57 -2.00
N ILE A 32 -1.42 1.85 -1.85
CA ILE A 32 -1.45 0.39 -1.86
C ILE A 32 -1.50 -0.06 -0.41
N SER A 33 -2.53 -0.78 -0.04
CA SER A 33 -2.73 -1.18 1.35
C SER A 33 -2.69 -2.69 1.51
N TYR A 34 -2.19 -3.11 2.66
CA TYR A 34 -2.11 -4.52 3.02
C TYR A 34 -2.53 -4.62 4.48
N HIS A 35 -3.42 -5.55 4.77
CA HIS A 35 -3.99 -5.68 6.12
C HIS A 35 -3.69 -7.04 6.70
N VAL A 36 -3.26 -7.06 7.95
CA VAL A 36 -3.06 -8.30 8.70
C VAL A 36 -4.03 -8.25 9.88
N PHE A 37 -4.93 -9.22 9.96
CA PHE A 37 -6.03 -9.14 10.92
C PHE A 37 -5.88 -10.02 12.14
N ASP A 38 -5.04 -11.01 12.10
CA ASP A 38 -5.03 -12.02 13.15
C ASP A 38 -3.72 -12.13 13.93
N ARG A 39 -2.77 -11.27 13.64
CA ARG A 39 -1.48 -11.32 14.31
C ARG A 39 -0.66 -10.07 14.02
N MET A 40 0.39 -9.90 14.80
CA MET A 40 1.37 -8.85 14.52
C MET A 40 2.51 -9.49 13.75
N PRO A 41 2.80 -9.05 12.53
CA PRO A 41 3.91 -9.62 11.76
C PRO A 41 5.24 -9.18 12.33
N THR A 42 6.28 -9.95 12.01
CA THR A 42 7.63 -9.59 12.41
C THR A 42 8.13 -8.42 11.57
N LYS A 43 9.24 -7.82 12.00
CA LYS A 43 9.85 -6.74 11.22
C LYS A 43 10.26 -7.22 9.84
N ASP A 44 10.77 -8.46 9.76
CA ASP A 44 11.18 -9.01 8.47
C ASP A 44 9.99 -9.20 7.54
N GLU A 45 8.86 -9.62 8.08
CA GLU A 45 7.65 -9.77 7.28
C GLU A 45 7.19 -8.43 6.74
N ILE A 46 7.24 -7.40 7.59
CA ILE A 46 6.82 -6.06 7.19
C ILE A 46 7.74 -5.54 6.09
N ALA A 47 9.05 -5.69 6.27
CA ALA A 47 10.02 -5.23 5.28
C ALA A 47 9.83 -5.94 3.95
N THR A 48 9.64 -7.27 4.00
CA THR A 48 9.43 -8.06 2.79
C THR A 48 8.17 -7.62 2.07
N GLN A 49 7.10 -7.35 2.83
CA GLN A 49 5.85 -6.93 2.22
C GLN A 49 5.99 -5.56 1.57
N PHE A 50 6.71 -4.63 2.20
CA PHE A 50 6.95 -3.33 1.58
C PHE A 50 7.74 -3.46 0.27
N VAL A 51 8.73 -4.36 0.23
CA VAL A 51 9.48 -4.57 -1.00
C VAL A 51 8.54 -5.05 -2.12
N ARG A 52 7.64 -5.95 -1.79
CA ARG A 52 6.67 -6.44 -2.77
C ARG A 52 5.73 -5.34 -3.23
N MET A 53 5.29 -4.49 -2.30
CA MET A 53 4.37 -3.42 -2.63
C MET A 53 5.05 -2.32 -3.46
N GLU A 54 6.34 -2.10 -3.25
CA GLU A 54 7.08 -1.14 -4.06
C GLU A 54 7.04 -1.50 -5.54
N LYS A 55 6.98 -2.78 -5.85
CA LYS A 55 6.95 -3.23 -7.23
C LYS A 55 5.66 -2.87 -7.95
N THR A 56 4.64 -2.45 -7.22
CA THR A 56 3.41 -1.99 -7.84
C THR A 56 3.53 -0.56 -8.38
N ASN A 57 4.58 0.16 -7.96
CA ASN A 57 4.77 1.57 -8.31
C ASN A 57 3.69 2.48 -7.74
N GLY A 58 3.02 2.05 -6.68
CA GLY A 58 2.08 2.90 -5.99
C GLY A 58 2.78 4.08 -5.32
N ASP A 59 2.04 5.14 -5.08
CA ASP A 59 2.62 6.35 -4.51
C ASP A 59 2.77 6.27 -3.00
N ILE A 60 1.83 5.63 -2.34
CA ILE A 60 1.84 5.46 -0.89
C ILE A 60 1.66 3.98 -0.59
N LEU A 61 2.47 3.46 0.32
CA LEU A 61 2.37 2.07 0.73
C LEU A 61 1.99 2.04 2.20
N LYS A 62 1.00 1.24 2.55
CA LYS A 62 0.52 1.15 3.93
C LYS A 62 0.30 -0.31 4.34
N ILE A 63 0.79 -0.66 5.52
CA ILE A 63 0.50 -1.95 6.13
C ILE A 63 -0.18 -1.68 7.45
N ALA A 64 -1.38 -2.20 7.62
CA ALA A 64 -2.14 -2.06 8.86
C ALA A 64 -2.27 -3.43 9.51
N CYS A 65 -1.90 -3.53 10.77
CA CYS A 65 -1.90 -4.77 11.51
C CYS A 65 -2.86 -4.69 12.67
N TYR A 66 -3.72 -5.67 12.79
CA TYR A 66 -4.73 -5.71 13.85
C TYR A 66 -4.58 -7.00 14.62
N ALA A 67 -4.27 -6.90 15.91
CA ALA A 67 -4.15 -8.07 16.77
C ALA A 67 -4.86 -7.77 18.07
N GLU A 68 -5.96 -8.46 18.32
CA GLU A 68 -6.77 -8.28 19.52
C GLU A 68 -7.10 -6.81 19.73
N ASN A 69 -6.48 -6.17 20.73
CA ASN A 69 -6.77 -4.79 21.04
C ASN A 69 -5.73 -3.82 20.51
N GLU A 70 -4.81 -4.30 19.68
CA GLU A 70 -3.75 -3.45 19.18
C GLU A 70 -3.86 -3.22 17.69
N ILE A 71 -3.63 -1.99 17.28
CA ILE A 71 -3.62 -1.63 15.88
C ILE A 71 -2.32 -0.89 15.60
N ASP A 72 -1.51 -1.43 14.69
CA ASP A 72 -0.30 -0.76 14.26
C ASP A 72 -0.38 -0.49 12.77
N THR A 73 0.02 0.70 12.38
CA THR A 73 -0.01 1.09 10.99
C THR A 73 1.38 1.57 10.57
N TYR A 74 1.86 1.03 9.47
CA TYR A 74 3.14 1.43 8.90
C TYR A 74 2.88 2.00 7.52
N ALA A 75 3.45 3.15 7.23
CA ALA A 75 3.22 3.79 5.95
C ALA A 75 4.51 4.35 5.39
N VAL A 76 4.68 4.20 4.08
CA VAL A 76 5.80 4.79 3.36
C VAL A 76 5.23 5.65 2.25
N LEU A 77 5.58 6.93 2.27
CA LEU A 77 5.16 7.86 1.25
C LEU A 77 6.22 7.94 0.17
N GLU A 78 5.78 8.03 -1.06
CA GLU A 78 6.70 8.18 -2.18
C GLU A 78 7.74 7.07 -2.20
N ALA A 79 7.26 5.87 -2.17
CA ALA A 79 8.12 4.71 -2.08
C ALA A 79 9.12 4.61 -3.22
N ALA A 80 8.82 5.22 -4.31
CA ALA A 80 9.67 5.03 -5.46
C ALA A 80 10.64 6.17 -5.62
N ASN A 81 11.55 6.28 -4.88
CA ASN A 81 12.53 7.31 -5.14
C ASN A 81 13.71 6.81 -5.88
#